data_b4704099eee1275ab811b9151d4a9182
#
_entry.id   b4704099eee1275ab811b9151d4a9182
#
_cell.length_a   1.000
_cell.length_b   1.000
_cell.length_c   1.000
_cell.angle_alpha   90.00
_cell.angle_beta   90.00
_cell.angle_gamma   90.00
#
_symmetry.space_group_name_H-M   'P 1'
#
loop_
_entity.id
_entity.type
_entity.pdbx_description
1 polymer ?
#
loop_
_entity_poly.entity_id
_entity_poly.type
_entity_poly.pdbx_seq_one_letter_code
_entity_poly.pdbx_strand_id
1 'polypeptide(L)'
;LPVPAEECQRVIAGTNRLISLARNSNIPIIHVYTVYEDPLLGKHPFERAMLGAKQSFTPHQQSNFARHKSPGSREGELVPDLDVQQEDYLIDSKRTFDMFYGTQLEVLLRGLGVDTLFIAGCNPNTCVLASVFGAYCRNYTVVVPSDCVASAYGQDLHQFGLANIQR
;
A
#
# COMPACT_ATOMS: atom_id res chain seq x y z
N LEU A 1 -9.08 12.78 0.11
CA LEU A 1 -9.12 13.27 1.49
C LEU A 1 -7.85 12.82 2.20
N PRO A 2 -7.25 13.67 3.03
CA PRO A 2 -6.26 13.17 3.95
C PRO A 2 -6.96 12.22 4.94
N VAL A 3 -6.31 11.12 5.27
CA VAL A 3 -6.70 10.31 6.43
C VAL A 3 -6.70 11.24 7.65
N PRO A 4 -7.71 11.22 8.52
CA PRO A 4 -7.71 12.03 9.74
C PRO A 4 -6.42 11.84 10.54
N ALA A 5 -5.89 12.90 11.12
CA ALA A 5 -4.59 12.86 11.82
C ALA A 5 -4.53 11.78 12.91
N GLU A 6 -5.63 11.62 13.63
CA GLU A 6 -5.77 10.59 14.68
C GLU A 6 -5.69 9.17 14.11
N GLU A 7 -6.33 8.92 12.97
CA GLU A 7 -6.23 7.66 12.22
C GLU A 7 -4.82 7.42 11.69
N CYS A 8 -4.16 8.46 11.18
CA CYS A 8 -2.75 8.35 10.75
C CYS A 8 -1.86 7.94 11.91
N GLN A 9 -1.99 8.59 13.07
CA GLN A 9 -1.22 8.26 14.28
C GLN A 9 -1.48 6.83 14.73
N ARG A 10 -2.73 6.39 14.74
CA ARG A 10 -3.12 5.01 15.10
C ARG A 10 -2.42 3.98 14.19
N VAL A 11 -2.51 4.18 12.88
CA VAL A 11 -1.93 3.27 11.88
C VAL A 11 -0.41 3.24 11.97
N ILE A 12 0.23 4.40 12.08
CA ILE A 12 1.69 4.48 12.22
C ILE A 12 2.14 3.77 13.50
N ALA A 13 1.49 4.04 14.63
CA ALA A 13 1.81 3.38 15.90
C ALA A 13 1.58 1.85 15.83
N GLY A 14 0.47 1.40 15.23
CA GLY A 14 0.19 -0.02 15.01
C GLY A 14 1.23 -0.67 14.12
N THR A 15 1.55 -0.04 13.00
CA THR A 15 2.55 -0.54 12.06
C THR A 15 3.94 -0.59 12.68
N ASN A 16 4.37 0.42 13.44
CA ASN A 16 5.65 0.40 14.14
C ASN A 16 5.72 -0.69 15.21
N ARG A 17 4.62 -0.99 15.92
CA ARG A 17 4.56 -2.16 16.80
C ARG A 17 4.74 -3.47 16.03
N LEU A 18 4.07 -3.62 14.89
CA LEU A 18 4.21 -4.79 14.03
C LEU A 18 5.64 -4.93 13.50
N ILE A 19 6.25 -3.85 13.03
CA ILE A 19 7.65 -3.79 12.60
C ILE A 19 8.58 -4.24 13.72
N SER A 20 8.42 -3.71 14.93
CA SER A 20 9.25 -4.10 16.09
C SER A 20 9.13 -5.59 16.42
N LEU A 21 7.91 -6.14 16.38
CA LEU A 21 7.68 -7.58 16.58
C LEU A 21 8.34 -8.42 15.49
N ALA A 22 8.20 -8.02 14.24
CA ALA A 22 8.82 -8.69 13.09
C ALA A 22 10.35 -8.69 13.23
N ARG A 23 10.93 -7.55 13.54
CA ARG A 23 12.38 -7.37 13.70
C ARG A 23 12.95 -8.23 14.83
N ASN A 24 12.27 -8.23 15.98
CA ASN A 24 12.64 -9.07 17.14
C ASN A 24 12.51 -10.57 16.86
N SER A 25 11.72 -10.95 15.87
CA SER A 25 11.51 -12.34 15.46
C SER A 25 12.30 -12.73 14.20
N ASN A 26 13.19 -11.85 13.71
CA ASN A 26 13.93 -12.02 12.45
C ASN A 26 13.02 -12.27 11.23
N ILE A 27 11.81 -11.67 11.23
CA ILE A 27 10.89 -11.70 10.10
C ILE A 27 11.27 -10.55 9.15
N PRO A 28 11.48 -10.81 7.85
CA PRO A 28 11.82 -9.77 6.88
C PRO A 28 10.74 -8.68 6.79
N ILE A 29 11.18 -7.44 6.68
CA ILE A 29 10.32 -6.27 6.51
C ILE A 29 10.49 -5.76 5.08
N ILE A 30 9.37 -5.53 4.40
CA ILE A 30 9.35 -5.09 3.01
C ILE A 30 8.45 -3.87 2.91
N HIS A 31 9.02 -2.72 2.58
CA HIS A 31 8.29 -1.49 2.32
C HIS A 31 7.91 -1.43 0.84
N VAL A 32 6.61 -1.28 0.57
CA VAL A 32 6.07 -1.21 -0.79
C VAL A 32 5.34 0.12 -0.96
N TYR A 33 5.80 0.95 -1.87
CA TYR A 33 5.12 2.19 -2.17
C TYR A 33 4.79 2.35 -3.66
N THR A 34 3.77 3.13 -3.92
CA THR A 34 3.21 3.28 -5.26
C THR A 34 3.79 4.51 -5.93
N VAL A 35 4.31 4.31 -7.14
CA VAL A 35 4.66 5.38 -8.07
C VAL A 35 3.92 5.10 -9.38
N TYR A 36 2.99 5.97 -9.75
CA TYR A 36 2.10 5.74 -10.90
C TYR A 36 2.71 6.04 -12.27
N GLU A 37 3.90 6.58 -12.31
CA GLU A 37 4.60 6.87 -13.55
C GLU A 37 5.78 5.93 -13.73
N ASP A 38 5.72 5.14 -14.80
CA ASP A 38 6.84 4.30 -15.21
C ASP A 38 7.81 5.14 -16.04
N PRO A 39 9.13 5.08 -15.79
CA PRO A 39 10.12 5.84 -16.56
C PRO A 39 10.11 5.55 -18.06
N LEU A 40 9.73 4.34 -18.47
CA LEU A 40 9.71 3.92 -19.86
C LEU A 40 8.31 4.02 -20.48
N LEU A 41 7.28 3.67 -19.75
CA LEU A 41 5.90 3.57 -20.25
C LEU A 41 5.06 4.81 -19.92
N GLY A 42 5.56 5.69 -19.07
CA GLY A 42 4.82 6.86 -18.59
C GLY A 42 3.68 6.48 -17.64
N LYS A 43 2.65 7.32 -17.60
CA LYS A 43 1.51 7.13 -16.70
C LYS A 43 0.64 5.93 -17.08
N HIS A 44 0.14 5.23 -16.07
CA HIS A 44 -0.83 4.15 -16.25
C HIS A 44 -2.05 4.62 -17.08
N PRO A 45 -2.62 3.76 -17.97
CA PRO A 45 -3.75 4.15 -18.82
C PRO A 45 -4.94 4.73 -18.06
N PHE A 46 -5.26 4.20 -16.89
CA PHE A 46 -6.31 4.72 -16.01
C PHE A 46 -6.02 6.17 -15.57
N GLU A 47 -4.80 6.46 -15.17
CA GLU A 47 -4.42 7.82 -14.74
C GLU A 47 -4.42 8.80 -15.91
N ARG A 48 -4.00 8.36 -17.09
CA ARG A 48 -4.11 9.19 -18.30
C ARG A 48 -5.57 9.55 -18.61
N ALA A 49 -6.48 8.58 -18.45
CA ALA A 49 -7.91 8.80 -18.62
C ALA A 49 -8.45 9.79 -17.58
N MET A 50 -8.05 9.67 -16.31
CA MET A 50 -8.44 10.58 -15.23
C MET A 50 -7.95 12.00 -15.46
N LEU A 51 -6.70 12.16 -15.87
CA LEU A 51 -6.14 13.48 -16.22
C LEU A 51 -6.90 14.12 -17.37
N GLY A 52 -7.26 13.32 -18.39
CA GLY A 52 -8.04 13.77 -19.53
C GLY A 52 -9.45 14.22 -19.18
N ALA A 53 -10.09 13.50 -18.26
CA ALA A 53 -11.46 13.79 -17.81
C ALA A 53 -11.55 15.00 -16.87
N LYS A 54 -10.44 15.46 -16.29
CA LYS A 54 -10.40 16.53 -15.27
C LYS A 54 -11.38 16.30 -14.11
N GLN A 55 -11.73 15.06 -13.86
CA GLN A 55 -12.71 14.67 -12.86
C GLN A 55 -12.08 13.81 -11.77
N SER A 56 -12.50 14.06 -10.54
CA SER A 56 -12.27 13.14 -9.43
C SER A 56 -13.41 12.13 -9.37
N PHE A 57 -13.10 10.84 -9.24
CA PHE A 57 -14.12 9.80 -9.08
C PHE A 57 -14.71 9.77 -7.66
N THR A 58 -14.13 10.50 -6.73
CA THR A 58 -14.68 10.62 -5.39
C THR A 58 -15.10 12.07 -5.15
N PRO A 59 -16.32 12.35 -4.64
CA PRO A 59 -16.83 13.69 -4.41
C PRO A 59 -15.93 14.56 -3.52
N HIS A 60 -15.02 13.93 -2.79
CA HIS A 60 -14.17 14.58 -1.79
C HIS A 60 -12.71 14.69 -2.21
N GLN A 61 -12.32 14.17 -3.36
CA GLN A 61 -10.93 14.23 -3.84
C GLN A 61 -10.70 15.48 -4.68
N GLN A 62 -10.24 16.54 -4.06
CA GLN A 62 -9.49 17.59 -4.73
C GLN A 62 -8.04 17.13 -4.87
N SER A 63 -7.78 16.09 -5.63
CA SER A 63 -6.41 15.63 -5.83
C SER A 63 -5.82 16.29 -7.06
N ASN A 64 -4.62 16.76 -6.92
CA ASN A 64 -3.79 17.13 -8.04
C ASN A 64 -3.27 15.87 -8.74
N PHE A 65 -4.14 15.18 -9.48
CA PHE A 65 -3.79 13.94 -10.19
C PHE A 65 -2.57 14.08 -11.11
N ALA A 66 -2.27 15.29 -11.56
CA ALA A 66 -1.11 15.53 -12.43
C ALA A 66 0.23 15.22 -11.75
N ARG A 67 0.27 15.30 -10.43
CA ARG A 67 1.48 15.06 -9.63
C ARG A 67 1.33 13.95 -8.59
N HIS A 68 0.17 13.31 -8.54
CA HIS A 68 -0.10 12.29 -7.53
C HIS A 68 0.84 11.10 -7.72
N LYS A 69 1.68 10.85 -6.71
CA LYS A 69 2.66 9.76 -6.68
C LYS A 69 3.54 9.68 -7.94
N SER A 70 3.93 10.84 -8.48
CA SER A 70 4.97 10.91 -9.51
C SER A 70 6.34 10.57 -8.91
N PRO A 71 7.31 10.10 -9.72
CA PRO A 71 8.66 9.86 -9.24
C PRO A 71 9.24 11.08 -8.54
N GLY A 72 9.78 10.91 -7.32
CA GLY A 72 10.34 11.98 -6.51
C GLY A 72 9.30 12.92 -5.87
N SER A 73 8.01 12.62 -5.95
CA SER A 73 6.98 13.36 -5.23
C SER A 73 6.88 12.87 -3.78
N ARG A 74 6.58 13.80 -2.86
CA ARG A 74 6.37 13.49 -1.44
C ARG A 74 5.25 12.48 -1.21
N GLU A 75 4.26 12.44 -2.06
CA GLU A 75 3.14 11.48 -2.00
C GLU A 75 3.55 10.04 -2.34
N GLY A 76 4.72 9.86 -2.97
CA GLY A 76 5.31 8.56 -3.26
C GLY A 76 6.28 8.08 -2.19
N GLU A 77 6.62 8.90 -1.18
CA GLU A 77 7.56 8.55 -0.13
C GLU A 77 6.88 7.76 1.01
N LEU A 78 7.70 7.05 1.77
CA LEU A 78 7.27 6.45 3.02
C LEU A 78 6.99 7.54 4.06
N VAL A 79 6.06 7.27 4.97
CA VAL A 79 5.72 8.21 6.04
C VAL A 79 6.93 8.39 6.95
N PRO A 80 7.37 9.64 7.26
CA PRO A 80 8.60 9.89 8.02
C PRO A 80 8.65 9.25 9.41
N ASP A 81 7.47 9.08 10.04
CA ASP A 81 7.37 8.51 11.40
C ASP A 81 7.33 6.97 11.41
N LEU A 82 7.47 6.33 10.24
CA LEU A 82 7.56 4.87 10.14
C LEU A 82 8.99 4.41 10.46
N ASP A 83 9.12 3.35 11.26
CA ASP A 83 10.41 2.76 11.64
C ASP A 83 11.02 1.97 10.46
N VAL A 84 11.61 2.71 9.52
CA VAL A 84 12.30 2.18 8.34
C VAL A 84 13.79 2.11 8.62
N GLN A 85 14.41 0.95 8.39
CA GLN A 85 15.85 0.76 8.56
C GLN A 85 16.52 0.41 7.23
N GLN A 86 17.82 0.56 7.18
CA GLN A 86 18.60 0.35 5.95
C GLN A 86 18.57 -1.10 5.48
N GLU A 87 18.37 -2.04 6.39
CA GLU A 87 18.30 -3.48 6.13
C GLU A 87 16.96 -3.93 5.58
N ASP A 88 15.92 -3.10 5.66
CA ASP A 88 14.59 -3.42 5.18
C ASP A 88 14.58 -3.45 3.64
N TYR A 89 13.80 -4.39 3.11
CA TYR A 89 13.61 -4.46 1.66
C TYR A 89 12.70 -3.33 1.16
N LEU A 90 12.95 -2.86 -0.05
CA LEU A 90 12.22 -1.77 -0.66
C LEU A 90 11.70 -2.18 -2.04
N ILE A 91 10.40 -2.03 -2.27
CA ILE A 91 9.73 -2.21 -3.56
C ILE A 91 9.16 -0.86 -3.99
N ASP A 92 9.84 -0.19 -4.88
CA ASP A 92 9.52 1.15 -5.41
C ASP A 92 8.89 1.12 -6.81
N SER A 93 8.66 -0.07 -7.33
CA SER A 93 8.18 -0.31 -8.71
C SER A 93 6.69 -0.57 -8.82
N LYS A 94 5.92 -0.49 -7.72
CA LYS A 94 4.48 -0.70 -7.74
C LYS A 94 3.76 0.41 -8.50
N ARG A 95 3.01 0.05 -9.57
CA ARG A 95 2.33 0.98 -10.47
C ARG A 95 0.80 0.85 -10.44
N THR A 96 0.27 -0.17 -9.76
CA THR A 96 -1.16 -0.47 -9.67
C THR A 96 -1.59 -0.72 -8.22
N PHE A 97 -2.81 -1.17 -8.00
CA PHE A 97 -3.30 -1.50 -6.65
C PHE A 97 -2.63 -2.75 -6.08
N ASP A 98 -2.45 -3.79 -6.90
CA ASP A 98 -1.78 -5.03 -6.50
C ASP A 98 -0.27 -4.81 -6.37
N MET A 99 0.30 -5.20 -5.23
CA MET A 99 1.73 -5.09 -4.95
C MET A 99 2.59 -6.10 -5.71
N PHE A 100 2.00 -7.16 -6.26
CA PHE A 100 2.71 -8.19 -7.04
C PHE A 100 2.81 -7.83 -8.52
N TYR A 101 1.82 -7.11 -9.06
CA TYR A 101 1.74 -6.86 -10.49
C TYR A 101 2.86 -5.95 -10.98
N GLY A 102 3.75 -6.49 -11.81
CA GLY A 102 4.86 -5.75 -12.40
C GLY A 102 5.97 -5.36 -11.43
N THR A 103 6.05 -6.02 -10.27
CA THR A 103 7.09 -5.80 -9.27
C THR A 103 7.96 -7.04 -9.09
N GLN A 104 9.05 -6.90 -8.37
CA GLN A 104 9.94 -8.00 -7.98
C GLN A 104 9.52 -8.70 -6.69
N LEU A 105 8.38 -8.32 -6.09
CA LEU A 105 7.96 -8.78 -4.79
C LEU A 105 7.84 -10.31 -4.70
N GLU A 106 7.22 -10.95 -5.70
CA GLU A 106 7.06 -12.41 -5.69
C GLU A 106 8.40 -13.13 -5.73
N VAL A 107 9.35 -12.65 -6.53
CA VAL A 107 10.70 -13.22 -6.61
C VAL A 107 11.40 -13.09 -5.26
N LEU A 108 11.30 -11.94 -4.62
CA LEU A 108 11.85 -11.70 -3.28
C LEU A 108 11.24 -12.65 -2.24
N LEU A 109 9.91 -12.72 -2.16
CA LEU A 109 9.20 -13.57 -1.19
C LEU A 109 9.55 -15.07 -1.37
N ARG A 110 9.64 -15.55 -2.62
CA ARG A 110 10.07 -16.92 -2.92
C ARG A 110 11.52 -17.16 -2.48
N GLY A 111 12.40 -16.19 -2.74
CA GLY A 111 13.80 -16.25 -2.30
C GLY A 111 13.96 -16.28 -0.77
N LEU A 112 13.08 -15.58 -0.05
CA LEU A 112 13.04 -15.58 1.41
C LEU A 112 12.39 -16.85 2.00
N GLY A 113 11.71 -17.66 1.18
CA GLY A 113 11.06 -18.90 1.62
C GLY A 113 9.85 -18.69 2.54
N VAL A 114 9.20 -17.52 2.48
CA VAL A 114 8.05 -17.20 3.33
C VAL A 114 6.74 -17.71 2.70
N ASP A 115 5.78 -18.07 3.56
CA ASP A 115 4.44 -18.54 3.17
C ASP A 115 3.31 -17.69 3.77
N THR A 116 3.64 -16.82 4.71
CA THR A 116 2.68 -15.98 5.43
C THR A 116 3.08 -14.52 5.34
N LEU A 117 2.11 -13.65 5.04
CA LEU A 117 2.31 -12.21 4.89
C LEU A 117 1.45 -11.44 5.88
N PHE A 118 2.08 -10.53 6.61
CA PHE A 118 1.39 -9.48 7.36
C PHE A 118 1.33 -8.24 6.48
N ILE A 119 0.13 -7.80 6.10
CA ILE A 119 -0.05 -6.66 5.21
C ILE A 119 -0.62 -5.48 5.99
N ALA A 120 0.06 -4.33 5.93
CA ALA A 120 -0.32 -3.08 6.56
C ALA A 120 -0.35 -1.93 5.54
N GLY A 121 -0.94 -0.81 5.91
CA GLY A 121 -0.94 0.44 5.13
C GLY A 121 -2.31 0.88 4.63
N CYS A 122 -2.32 1.61 3.54
CA CYS A 122 -3.50 2.25 2.94
C CYS A 122 -3.69 1.80 1.48
N ASN A 123 -4.89 1.56 1.02
CA ASN A 123 -6.19 1.58 1.67
C ASN A 123 -6.79 0.17 1.67
N PRO A 124 -7.48 -0.28 2.75
CA PRO A 124 -8.06 -1.63 2.83
C PRO A 124 -9.13 -1.91 1.76
N ASN A 125 -9.77 -0.89 1.21
CA ASN A 125 -10.76 -1.02 0.14
C ASN A 125 -10.16 -1.01 -1.29
N THR A 126 -8.85 -0.81 -1.45
CA THR A 126 -8.18 -0.76 -2.75
C THR A 126 -6.84 -1.50 -2.75
N CYS A 127 -5.72 -0.83 -2.46
CA CYS A 127 -4.39 -1.42 -2.59
C CYS A 127 -4.17 -2.62 -1.66
N VAL A 128 -4.60 -2.53 -0.40
CA VAL A 128 -4.48 -3.65 0.55
C VAL A 128 -5.36 -4.81 0.08
N LEU A 129 -6.63 -4.55 -0.27
CA LEU A 129 -7.55 -5.58 -0.75
C LEU A 129 -7.01 -6.29 -2.01
N ALA A 130 -6.57 -5.52 -3.00
CA ALA A 130 -6.00 -6.08 -4.22
C ALA A 130 -4.75 -6.92 -3.93
N SER A 131 -3.90 -6.46 -3.02
CA SER A 131 -2.70 -7.18 -2.62
C SER A 131 -3.00 -8.44 -1.81
N VAL A 132 -4.05 -8.43 -0.98
CA VAL A 132 -4.54 -9.63 -0.27
C VAL A 132 -5.00 -10.68 -1.28
N PHE A 133 -5.82 -10.32 -2.26
CA PHE A 133 -6.21 -11.25 -3.32
C PHE A 133 -5.02 -11.70 -4.17
N GLY A 134 -4.10 -10.78 -4.49
CA GLY A 134 -2.86 -11.11 -5.19
C GLY A 134 -2.01 -12.15 -4.42
N ALA A 135 -1.90 -12.00 -3.12
CA ALA A 135 -1.21 -12.94 -2.24
C ALA A 135 -1.94 -14.30 -2.15
N TYR A 136 -3.25 -14.26 -1.93
CA TYR A 136 -4.08 -15.45 -1.86
C TYR A 136 -3.99 -16.29 -3.14
N CYS A 137 -4.08 -15.67 -4.31
CA CYS A 137 -3.93 -16.36 -5.60
C CYS A 137 -2.53 -16.97 -5.83
N ARG A 138 -1.55 -16.61 -4.99
CA ARG A 138 -0.17 -17.14 -5.00
C ARG A 138 0.10 -18.12 -3.87
N ASN A 139 -0.95 -18.56 -3.18
CA ASN A 139 -0.89 -19.50 -2.04
C ASN A 139 -0.16 -18.95 -0.80
N TYR A 140 -0.18 -17.63 -0.57
CA TYR A 140 0.25 -17.08 0.70
C TYR A 140 -0.89 -17.05 1.71
N THR A 141 -0.59 -17.37 2.95
CA THR A 141 -1.45 -17.03 4.08
C THR A 141 -1.34 -15.52 4.33
N VAL A 142 -2.47 -14.84 4.56
CA VAL A 142 -2.48 -13.40 4.72
C VAL A 142 -3.12 -13.01 6.05
N VAL A 143 -2.45 -12.12 6.77
CA VAL A 143 -2.95 -11.49 7.99
C VAL A 143 -2.93 -9.97 7.78
N VAL A 144 -4.07 -9.32 8.03
CA VAL A 144 -4.19 -7.86 7.99
C VAL A 144 -4.60 -7.35 9.37
N PRO A 145 -3.65 -6.87 10.19
CA PRO A 145 -3.99 -6.30 11.49
C PRO A 145 -4.84 -5.03 11.30
N SER A 146 -6.02 -4.98 11.89
CA SER A 146 -6.99 -3.90 11.67
C SER A 146 -6.51 -2.53 12.17
N ASP A 147 -5.62 -2.50 13.15
CA ASP A 147 -5.00 -1.29 13.67
C ASP A 147 -3.82 -0.79 12.82
N CYS A 148 -3.36 -1.61 11.85
CA CYS A 148 -2.29 -1.27 10.92
C CYS A 148 -2.78 -0.79 9.56
N VAL A 149 -4.08 -0.57 9.38
CA VAL A 149 -4.66 -0.12 8.11
C VAL A 149 -5.62 1.06 8.29
N ALA A 150 -5.67 1.96 7.31
CA ALA A 150 -6.64 3.05 7.23
C ALA A 150 -7.05 3.34 5.79
N SER A 151 -8.22 3.94 5.60
CA SER A 151 -8.72 4.39 4.31
C SER A 151 -8.77 5.91 4.23
N ALA A 152 -8.18 6.46 3.17
CA ALA A 152 -8.33 7.86 2.81
C ALA A 152 -9.71 8.18 2.17
N TYR A 153 -10.53 7.16 1.96
CA TYR A 153 -11.83 7.29 1.28
C TYR A 153 -13.03 7.32 2.22
N GLY A 154 -12.79 7.34 3.53
CA GLY A 154 -13.84 7.38 4.56
C GLY A 154 -14.01 6.05 5.31
N GLN A 155 -14.74 6.14 6.42
CA GLN A 155 -14.89 5.02 7.36
C GLN A 155 -15.77 3.89 6.80
N ASP A 156 -16.77 4.21 5.99
CA ASP A 156 -17.62 3.25 5.28
C ASP A 156 -16.80 2.35 4.35
N LEU A 157 -15.93 2.93 3.53
CA LEU A 157 -15.04 2.18 2.64
C LEU A 157 -13.91 1.46 3.41
N HIS A 158 -13.48 1.99 4.55
CA HIS A 158 -12.59 1.28 5.45
C HIS A 158 -13.23 -0.04 5.95
N GLN A 159 -14.43 0.04 6.50
CA GLN A 159 -15.17 -1.13 6.99
C GLN A 159 -15.52 -2.11 5.87
N PHE A 160 -15.93 -1.62 4.71
CA PHE A 160 -16.16 -2.44 3.53
C PHE A 160 -14.90 -3.24 3.15
N GLY A 161 -13.74 -2.58 3.11
CA GLY A 161 -12.46 -3.22 2.81
C GLY A 161 -12.12 -4.33 3.80
N LEU A 162 -12.20 -4.05 5.09
CA LEU A 162 -11.96 -5.05 6.15
C LEU A 162 -12.92 -6.23 6.05
N ALA A 163 -14.22 -5.98 5.84
CA ALA A 163 -15.22 -7.03 5.71
C ALA A 163 -14.96 -7.95 4.49
N ASN A 164 -14.40 -7.41 3.39
CA ASN A 164 -14.01 -8.23 2.25
C ASN A 164 -12.73 -9.02 2.48
N ILE A 165 -11.79 -8.48 3.24
CA ILE A 165 -10.54 -9.18 3.60
C ILE A 165 -10.80 -10.34 4.55
N GLN A 166 -11.79 -10.19 5.44
CA GLN A 166 -12.11 -11.16 6.49
C GLN A 166 -12.83 -12.42 5.98
N ARG A 167 -13.25 -12.46 4.73
CA ARG A 167 -13.91 -13.62 4.08
C ARG A 167 -12.93 -14.76 3.82
#